data_f3feea990b6fcf355b7a19bb4ca2493a
#
_entry.id   f3feea990b6fcf355b7a19bb4ca2493a
#
_cell.length_a   1.000
_cell.length_b   1.000
_cell.length_c   1.000
_cell.angle_alpha   90.00
_cell.angle_beta   90.00
_cell.angle_gamma   90.00
#
_symmetry.space_group_name_H-M   'P 1'
#
loop_
_entity.id
_entity.type
_entity.pdbx_description
1 polymer ?
#
loop_
_entity_poly.entity_id
_entity_poly.type
_entity_poly.pdbx_seq_one_letter_code
_entity_poly.pdbx_strand_id
1 'polypeptide(L)'
;MTKAYFFMFVAIFCEVAGTLLLPSTQNFTKIIPTAVAATCYLSALYCLTHVLDKIPIAIVYATWSGLGIFTIAIFGYFFFKQSLSWQAVLGLFLIVVGVVLVNSFSSRVI
;
A
#
# COMPACT_ATOMS: atom_id res chain seq x y z
N MET A 1 16.53 -4.19 10.30
CA MET A 1 15.09 -3.82 10.40
C MET A 1 14.79 -2.48 9.75
N THR A 2 15.64 -1.46 9.98
CA THR A 2 15.42 -0.15 9.37
C THR A 2 15.36 -0.21 7.85
N LYS A 3 16.27 -0.97 7.23
CA LYS A 3 16.25 -1.13 5.77
C LYS A 3 14.97 -1.81 5.29
N ALA A 4 14.49 -2.82 6.03
CA ALA A 4 13.27 -3.52 5.64
C ALA A 4 12.07 -2.59 5.64
N TYR A 5 11.92 -1.76 6.68
CA TYR A 5 10.83 -0.81 6.73
C TYR A 5 10.97 0.26 5.65
N PHE A 6 12.19 0.70 5.35
CA PHE A 6 12.40 1.65 4.27
C PHE A 6 11.93 1.07 2.93
N PHE A 7 12.34 -0.16 2.62
CA PHE A 7 11.89 -0.81 1.39
C PHE A 7 10.37 -1.01 1.38
N MET A 8 9.79 -1.31 2.55
CA MET A 8 8.35 -1.48 2.64
C MET A 8 7.61 -0.18 2.34
N PHE A 9 8.07 0.95 2.88
CA PHE A 9 7.45 2.23 2.60
C PHE A 9 7.59 2.62 1.13
N VAL A 10 8.76 2.37 0.53
CA VAL A 10 8.97 2.63 -0.90
C VAL A 10 8.03 1.76 -1.73
N ALA A 11 7.91 0.49 -1.36
CA ALA A 11 7.02 -0.43 -2.08
C ALA A 11 5.57 0.01 -2.00
N ILE A 12 5.12 0.40 -0.81
CA ILE A 12 3.75 0.87 -0.62
C ILE A 12 3.51 2.13 -1.44
N PHE A 13 4.46 3.05 -1.43
CA PHE A 13 4.35 4.28 -2.22
C PHE A 13 4.21 3.97 -3.70
N CYS A 14 5.06 3.07 -4.22
CA CYS A 14 4.99 2.68 -5.63
C CYS A 14 3.65 2.01 -5.96
N GLU A 15 3.18 1.12 -5.10
CA GLU A 15 1.92 0.44 -5.30
C GLU A 15 0.75 1.41 -5.29
N VAL A 16 0.72 2.35 -4.34
CA VAL A 16 -0.32 3.36 -4.26
C VAL A 16 -0.32 4.23 -5.51
N ALA A 17 0.87 4.65 -5.96
CA ALA A 17 0.98 5.44 -7.18
C ALA A 17 0.42 4.68 -8.38
N GLY A 18 0.75 3.39 -8.50
CA GLY A 18 0.22 2.56 -9.56
C GLY A 18 -1.29 2.45 -9.51
N THR A 19 -1.83 2.23 -8.31
CA THR A 19 -3.26 2.10 -8.12
C THR A 19 -4.00 3.39 -8.46
N LEU A 20 -3.45 4.53 -8.09
CA LEU A 20 -4.07 5.83 -8.42
C LEU A 20 -4.07 6.11 -9.91
N LEU A 21 -3.16 5.48 -10.67
CA LEU A 21 -3.12 5.61 -12.11
C LEU A 21 -4.09 4.69 -12.84
N LEU A 22 -4.64 3.67 -12.15
CA LEU A 22 -5.50 2.69 -12.82
C LEU A 22 -6.70 3.32 -13.54
N PRO A 23 -7.42 4.29 -12.96
CA PRO A 23 -8.52 4.90 -13.72
C PRO A 23 -8.06 5.54 -15.02
N SER A 24 -6.85 6.11 -15.03
CA SER A 24 -6.31 6.76 -16.22
C SER A 24 -5.97 5.77 -17.34
N THR A 25 -5.79 4.48 -17.01
CA THR A 25 -5.46 3.48 -18.02
C THR A 25 -6.66 3.10 -18.87
N GLN A 26 -7.88 3.41 -18.45
CA GLN A 26 -9.13 3.05 -19.14
C GLN A 26 -9.13 1.57 -19.53
N ASN A 27 -9.04 0.72 -18.52
CA ASN A 27 -9.00 -0.75 -18.68
C ASN A 27 -7.77 -1.21 -19.48
N PHE A 28 -6.63 -0.50 -19.25
CA PHE A 28 -5.33 -0.82 -19.87
C PHE A 28 -5.32 -0.58 -21.38
N THR A 29 -6.20 0.30 -21.87
CA THR A 29 -6.22 0.67 -23.28
C THR A 29 -5.29 1.84 -23.58
N LYS A 30 -4.94 2.65 -22.59
CA LYS A 30 -4.03 3.79 -22.74
C LYS A 30 -2.62 3.33 -22.42
N ILE A 31 -1.73 3.41 -23.39
CA ILE A 31 -0.39 2.83 -23.29
C ILE A 31 0.45 3.50 -22.21
N ILE A 32 0.49 4.85 -22.18
CA ILE A 32 1.38 5.56 -21.26
C ILE A 32 0.98 5.35 -19.79
N PRO A 33 -0.29 5.59 -19.39
CA PRO A 33 -0.67 5.31 -17.99
C PRO A 33 -0.48 3.84 -17.62
N THR A 34 -0.77 2.93 -18.55
CA THR A 34 -0.61 1.50 -18.29
C THR A 34 0.85 1.15 -18.04
N ALA A 35 1.77 1.67 -18.87
CA ALA A 35 3.19 1.41 -18.72
C ALA A 35 3.72 1.97 -17.39
N VAL A 36 3.30 3.16 -17.01
CA VAL A 36 3.71 3.77 -15.75
C VAL A 36 3.19 2.97 -14.57
N ALA A 37 1.92 2.58 -14.61
CA ALA A 37 1.32 1.77 -13.54
C ALA A 37 2.04 0.43 -13.41
N ALA A 38 2.32 -0.23 -14.53
CA ALA A 38 3.03 -1.51 -14.52
C ALA A 38 4.43 -1.36 -13.91
N THR A 39 5.14 -0.29 -14.26
CA THR A 39 6.46 -0.03 -13.69
C THR A 39 6.38 0.18 -12.18
N CYS A 40 5.36 0.93 -11.71
CA CYS A 40 5.15 1.14 -10.28
C CYS A 40 4.90 -0.18 -9.57
N TYR A 41 4.05 -1.04 -10.11
CA TYR A 41 3.75 -2.32 -9.48
C TYR A 41 4.96 -3.26 -9.47
N LEU A 42 5.72 -3.32 -10.57
CA LEU A 42 6.91 -4.17 -10.61
C LEU A 42 7.97 -3.67 -9.64
N SER A 43 8.14 -2.37 -9.53
CA SER A 43 9.06 -1.79 -8.55
C SER A 43 8.64 -2.13 -7.13
N ALA A 44 7.34 -2.07 -6.85
CA ALA A 44 6.81 -2.43 -5.53
C ALA A 44 7.11 -3.89 -5.20
N LEU A 45 6.90 -4.79 -6.15
CA LEU A 45 7.19 -6.22 -5.94
C LEU A 45 8.67 -6.47 -5.70
N TYR A 46 9.53 -5.78 -6.43
CA TYR A 46 10.97 -5.90 -6.21
C TYR A 46 11.35 -5.47 -4.80
N CYS A 47 10.87 -4.31 -4.37
CA CYS A 47 11.14 -3.84 -3.01
C CYS A 47 10.59 -4.79 -1.96
N LEU A 48 9.45 -5.41 -2.23
CA LEU A 48 8.83 -6.36 -1.32
C LEU A 48 9.75 -7.56 -1.05
N THR A 49 10.48 -8.04 -2.06
CA THR A 49 11.37 -9.18 -1.85
C THR A 49 12.44 -8.88 -0.81
N HIS A 50 12.87 -7.64 -0.70
CA HIS A 50 13.85 -7.23 0.31
C HIS A 50 13.27 -7.13 1.71
N VAL A 51 11.95 -7.00 1.81
CA VAL A 51 11.24 -6.90 3.09
C VAL A 51 11.02 -8.28 3.69
N LEU A 52 10.67 -9.25 2.85
CA LEU A 52 10.23 -10.58 3.31
C LEU A 52 11.35 -11.37 3.97
N ASP A 53 12.61 -10.96 3.77
CA ASP A 53 13.73 -11.59 4.47
C ASP A 53 13.75 -11.28 5.96
N LYS A 54 13.13 -10.18 6.38
CA LYS A 54 13.25 -9.68 7.76
C LYS A 54 11.94 -9.65 8.51
N ILE A 55 10.81 -9.56 7.81
CA ILE A 55 9.51 -9.39 8.44
C ILE A 55 8.58 -10.50 7.93
N PRO A 56 7.83 -11.18 8.83
CA PRO A 56 6.90 -12.22 8.39
C PRO A 56 5.91 -11.69 7.36
N ILE A 57 5.56 -12.53 6.39
CA ILE A 57 4.73 -12.11 5.28
C ILE A 57 3.34 -11.63 5.75
N ALA A 58 2.79 -12.24 6.79
CA ALA A 58 1.49 -11.82 7.32
C ALA A 58 1.55 -10.39 7.86
N ILE A 59 2.67 -10.04 8.54
CA ILE A 59 2.85 -8.71 9.09
C ILE A 59 3.03 -7.69 7.97
N VAL A 60 3.81 -8.06 6.95
CA VAL A 60 4.02 -7.19 5.79
C VAL A 60 2.69 -6.92 5.10
N TYR A 61 1.89 -7.97 4.91
CA TYR A 61 0.63 -7.83 4.19
C TYR A 61 -0.36 -6.95 4.97
N ALA A 62 -0.45 -7.16 6.29
CA ALA A 62 -1.32 -6.33 7.13
C ALA A 62 -0.90 -4.86 7.09
N THR A 63 0.39 -4.60 7.23
CA THR A 63 0.93 -3.23 7.19
C THR A 63 0.68 -2.59 5.83
N TRP A 64 0.94 -3.33 4.77
CA TRP A 64 0.71 -2.86 3.41
C TRP A 64 -0.75 -2.50 3.19
N SER A 65 -1.66 -3.39 3.60
CA SER A 65 -3.09 -3.14 3.44
C SER A 65 -3.53 -1.91 4.22
N GLY A 66 -3.09 -1.80 5.48
CA GLY A 66 -3.48 -0.68 6.31
C GLY A 66 -2.98 0.66 5.78
N LEU A 67 -1.69 0.74 5.53
CA LEU A 67 -1.09 2.00 5.05
C LEU A 67 -1.52 2.32 3.63
N GLY A 68 -1.60 1.29 2.77
CA GLY A 68 -2.01 1.49 1.39
C GLY A 68 -3.45 1.96 1.29
N ILE A 69 -4.35 1.29 1.99
CA ILE A 69 -5.77 1.67 1.96
C ILE A 69 -5.97 3.07 2.53
N PHE A 70 -5.31 3.38 3.65
CA PHE A 70 -5.42 4.69 4.27
C PHE A 70 -4.95 5.78 3.31
N THR A 71 -3.80 5.57 2.68
CA THR A 71 -3.23 6.54 1.74
C THR A 71 -4.14 6.71 0.52
N ILE A 72 -4.65 5.61 -0.02
CA ILE A 72 -5.54 5.66 -1.19
C ILE A 72 -6.84 6.36 -0.83
N ALA A 73 -7.36 6.16 0.38
CA ALA A 73 -8.58 6.84 0.80
C ALA A 73 -8.38 8.36 0.84
N ILE A 74 -7.23 8.81 1.34
CA ILE A 74 -6.91 10.24 1.38
C ILE A 74 -6.80 10.81 -0.03
N PHE A 75 -6.02 10.17 -0.90
CA PHE A 75 -5.83 10.67 -2.26
C PHE A 75 -7.09 10.51 -3.09
N GLY A 76 -7.89 9.47 -2.86
CA GLY A 76 -9.17 9.31 -3.53
C GLY A 76 -10.13 10.44 -3.21
N TYR A 77 -10.13 10.88 -1.95
CA TYR A 77 -10.94 12.02 -1.56
C TYR A 77 -10.51 13.29 -2.28
N PHE A 78 -9.19 13.57 -2.30
CA PHE A 78 -8.70 14.83 -2.85
C PHE A 78 -8.68 14.85 -4.38
N PHE A 79 -8.30 13.74 -5.03
CA PHE A 79 -8.10 13.74 -6.47
C PHE A 79 -9.32 13.22 -7.24
N PHE A 80 -10.08 12.30 -6.66
CA PHE A 80 -11.24 11.72 -7.32
C PHE A 80 -12.56 12.13 -6.67
N LYS A 81 -12.49 12.95 -5.63
CA LYS A 81 -13.67 13.46 -4.91
C LYS A 81 -14.56 12.34 -4.39
N GLN A 82 -13.96 11.25 -4.00
CA GLN A 82 -14.67 10.10 -3.43
C GLN A 82 -14.73 10.26 -1.93
N SER A 83 -15.89 10.59 -1.40
CA SER A 83 -16.08 10.73 0.04
C SER A 83 -16.50 9.41 0.65
N LEU A 84 -16.14 9.22 1.93
CA LEU A 84 -16.48 8.02 2.66
C LEU A 84 -17.47 8.34 3.78
N SER A 85 -18.35 7.39 4.08
CA SER A 85 -19.24 7.50 5.22
C SER A 85 -18.42 7.47 6.52
N TRP A 86 -19.04 7.94 7.61
CA TRP A 86 -18.33 7.89 8.90
C TRP A 86 -18.07 6.46 9.32
N GLN A 87 -18.96 5.52 8.96
CA GLN A 87 -18.74 4.10 9.26
C GLN A 87 -17.51 3.56 8.55
N ALA A 88 -17.31 3.96 7.29
CA ALA A 88 -16.13 3.55 6.53
C ALA A 88 -14.86 4.14 7.13
N VAL A 89 -14.90 5.40 7.55
CA VAL A 89 -13.76 6.04 8.22
C VAL A 89 -13.43 5.32 9.51
N LEU A 90 -14.45 4.94 10.29
CA LEU A 90 -14.24 4.16 11.50
C LEU A 90 -13.56 2.83 11.19
N GLY A 91 -14.01 2.14 10.14
CA GLY A 91 -13.41 0.87 9.73
C GLY A 91 -11.94 1.03 9.35
N LEU A 92 -11.62 2.08 8.60
CA LEU A 92 -10.24 2.37 8.24
C LEU A 92 -9.38 2.64 9.48
N PHE A 93 -9.93 3.36 10.44
CA PHE A 93 -9.23 3.62 11.70
C PHE A 93 -8.93 2.31 12.44
N LEU A 94 -9.91 1.39 12.49
CA LEU A 94 -9.71 0.10 13.13
C LEU A 94 -8.62 -0.73 12.43
N ILE A 95 -8.53 -0.65 11.10
CA ILE A 95 -7.47 -1.32 10.36
C ILE A 95 -6.11 -0.77 10.79
N VAL A 96 -5.98 0.55 10.89
CA VAL A 96 -4.73 1.18 11.30
C VAL A 96 -4.34 0.75 12.72
N VAL A 97 -5.30 0.71 13.64
CA VAL A 97 -5.05 0.23 14.99
C VAL A 97 -4.56 -1.21 14.97
N GLY A 98 -5.18 -2.07 14.16
CA GLY A 98 -4.75 -3.45 14.01
C GLY A 98 -3.33 -3.56 13.48
N VAL A 99 -2.97 -2.73 12.51
CA VAL A 99 -1.62 -2.70 11.95
C VAL A 99 -0.60 -2.32 13.03
N VAL A 100 -0.92 -1.34 13.86
CA VAL A 100 -0.04 -0.94 14.96
C VAL A 100 0.17 -2.10 15.94
N LEU A 101 -0.91 -2.78 16.30
CA LEU A 101 -0.83 -3.93 17.21
C LEU A 101 0.02 -5.05 16.62
N VAL A 102 -0.21 -5.38 15.36
CA VAL A 102 0.51 -6.46 14.69
C VAL A 102 2.00 -6.17 14.66
N ASN A 103 2.38 -4.93 14.34
CA ASN A 103 3.80 -4.56 14.27
C ASN A 103 4.45 -4.46 15.66
N SER A 104 3.67 -4.07 16.67
CA SER A 104 4.22 -3.88 18.01
C SER A 104 4.49 -5.19 18.71
N PHE A 105 3.70 -6.22 18.47
CA PHE A 105 3.77 -7.48 19.20
C PHE A 105 4.12 -8.68 18.34
N SER A 106 4.58 -8.47 17.11
CA SER A 106 4.90 -9.58 16.22
C SER A 106 6.33 -10.06 16.40
N SER A 107 6.54 -11.35 16.07
CA SER A 107 7.87 -11.92 15.94
C SER A 107 8.49 -11.49 14.62
N ARG A 108 9.81 -11.41 14.59
CA ARG A 108 10.54 -11.09 13.36
C ARG A 108 11.13 -12.35 12.76
N VAL A 109 11.28 -12.34 11.45
CA VAL A 109 12.02 -13.37 10.75
C VAL A 109 13.51 -13.09 10.98
N ILE A 110 14.25 -14.14 11.32
CA ILE A 110 15.67 -14.00 11.59
C ILE A 110 16.47 -13.91 10.30
#